data_b77f2d7a87d1111212ea91ca61b6c883
#
_entry.id   b77f2d7a87d1111212ea91ca61b6c883
#
_cell.length_a   1.000
_cell.length_b   1.000
_cell.length_c   1.000
_cell.angle_alpha   90.00
_cell.angle_beta   90.00
_cell.angle_gamma   90.00
#
_symmetry.space_group_name_H-M   'P 1'
#
loop_
_entity.id
_entity.type
_entity.pdbx_description
1 polymer ?
#
loop_
_entity_poly.entity_id
_entity_poly.type
_entity_poly.pdbx_seq_one_letter_code
_entity_poly.pdbx_strand_id
1 'polypeptide(L)'
;MTITGTIMPDTDTLTANKRLAVAFLDAISDGDVAALAAMITPSWTMEGGPPDLPAGQEGIRVLFAHIGGVEQRWTIDDVIAEGDKVVVRATNHCEQDSFFGVPGRGIVQVFTATFTMQIVDGLVARIWRNAADLQRLFQLGARILPPATMRPSMP
;
A
#
# COMPACT_ATOMS: atom_id res chain seq x y z
N MET A 1 -13.29 -34.79 22.24
CA MET A 1 -12.69 -33.44 22.22
C MET A 1 -12.02 -33.24 20.88
N THR A 2 -12.67 -32.55 19.97
CA THR A 2 -12.15 -32.33 18.62
C THR A 2 -11.26 -31.10 18.68
N ILE A 3 -9.94 -31.28 18.65
CA ILE A 3 -9.00 -30.19 18.49
C ILE A 3 -9.09 -29.79 17.02
N THR A 4 -9.77 -28.68 16.72
CA THR A 4 -9.68 -28.05 15.41
C THR A 4 -8.29 -27.45 15.33
N GLY A 5 -7.31 -28.26 14.90
CA GLY A 5 -5.96 -27.77 14.65
C GLY A 5 -6.03 -26.76 13.51
N THR A 6 -5.70 -25.51 13.79
CA THR A 6 -5.34 -24.55 12.74
C THR A 6 -4.16 -25.17 12.00
N ILE A 7 -4.39 -25.61 10.76
CA ILE A 7 -3.31 -26.13 9.91
C ILE A 7 -2.41 -24.94 9.61
N MET A 8 -1.22 -24.90 10.24
CA MET A 8 -0.20 -23.90 9.91
C MET A 8 0.28 -24.18 8.48
N PRO A 9 0.36 -23.15 7.61
CA PRO A 9 0.91 -23.35 6.27
C PRO A 9 2.33 -23.90 6.37
N ASP A 10 2.66 -24.80 5.47
CA ASP A 10 4.00 -25.35 5.36
C ASP A 10 5.01 -24.31 4.83
N THR A 11 6.30 -24.64 4.88
CA THR A 11 7.38 -23.74 4.42
C THR A 11 7.22 -23.36 2.94
N ASP A 12 6.73 -24.28 2.10
CA ASP A 12 6.55 -24.02 0.67
C ASP A 12 5.42 -23.01 0.43
N THR A 13 4.32 -23.12 1.17
CA THR A 13 3.23 -22.14 1.15
C THR A 13 3.69 -20.76 1.61
N LEU A 14 4.44 -20.66 2.69
CA LEU A 14 5.00 -19.39 3.17
C LEU A 14 5.94 -18.77 2.13
N THR A 15 6.77 -19.58 1.49
CA THR A 15 7.66 -19.12 0.41
C THR A 15 6.87 -18.61 -0.79
N ALA A 16 5.84 -19.33 -1.22
CA ALA A 16 4.96 -18.91 -2.30
C ALA A 16 4.24 -17.59 -1.97
N ASN A 17 3.76 -17.43 -0.75
CA ASN A 17 3.10 -16.22 -0.28
C ASN A 17 4.06 -15.02 -0.29
N LYS A 18 5.32 -15.20 0.13
CA LYS A 18 6.34 -14.16 0.05
C LYS A 18 6.60 -13.73 -1.40
N ARG A 19 6.72 -14.69 -2.33
CA ARG A 19 6.90 -14.40 -3.75
C ARG A 19 5.73 -13.62 -4.33
N LEU A 20 4.51 -13.99 -3.99
CA LEU A 20 3.31 -13.27 -4.41
C LEU A 20 3.33 -11.81 -3.93
N ALA A 21 3.67 -11.58 -2.66
CA ALA A 21 3.71 -10.24 -2.09
C ALA A 21 4.77 -9.35 -2.78
N VAL A 22 5.95 -9.89 -3.08
CA VAL A 22 6.99 -9.18 -3.83
C VAL A 22 6.52 -8.89 -5.25
N ALA A 23 5.97 -9.89 -5.96
CA ALA A 23 5.46 -9.72 -7.31
C ALA A 23 4.34 -8.67 -7.38
N PHE A 24 3.52 -8.56 -6.33
CA PHE A 24 2.48 -7.54 -6.23
C PHE A 24 3.07 -6.13 -6.19
N LEU A 25 4.11 -5.88 -5.40
CA LEU A 25 4.78 -4.56 -5.34
C LEU A 25 5.58 -4.24 -6.60
N ASP A 26 6.16 -5.26 -7.25
CA ASP A 26 6.81 -5.10 -8.56
C ASP A 26 5.78 -4.69 -9.62
N ALA A 27 4.62 -5.32 -9.65
CA ALA A 27 3.54 -4.97 -10.57
C ALA A 27 3.00 -3.54 -10.32
N ILE A 28 2.94 -3.10 -9.05
CA ILE A 28 2.64 -1.70 -8.73
C ILE A 28 3.70 -0.76 -9.32
N SER A 29 4.98 -1.09 -9.13
CA SER A 29 6.09 -0.28 -9.66
C SER A 29 6.06 -0.17 -11.18
N ASP A 30 5.68 -1.25 -11.85
CA ASP A 30 5.61 -1.32 -13.31
C ASP A 30 4.29 -0.75 -13.88
N GLY A 31 3.32 -0.44 -13.03
CA GLY A 31 1.99 0.01 -13.46
C GLY A 31 1.18 -1.10 -14.16
N ASP A 32 1.49 -2.36 -13.89
CA ASP A 32 0.85 -3.51 -14.53
C ASP A 32 -0.48 -3.86 -13.86
N VAL A 33 -1.52 -3.12 -14.25
CA VAL A 33 -2.88 -3.29 -13.73
C VAL A 33 -3.43 -4.69 -14.00
N ALA A 34 -3.11 -5.27 -15.15
CA ALA A 34 -3.59 -6.61 -15.52
C ALA A 34 -2.96 -7.70 -14.63
N ALA A 35 -1.66 -7.60 -14.37
CA ALA A 35 -0.97 -8.50 -13.44
C ALA A 35 -1.55 -8.39 -12.02
N LEU A 36 -1.76 -7.17 -11.53
CA LEU A 36 -2.37 -6.94 -10.22
C LEU A 36 -3.77 -7.54 -10.12
N ALA A 37 -4.61 -7.33 -11.13
CA ALA A 37 -5.96 -7.89 -11.18
C ALA A 37 -5.97 -9.43 -11.14
N ALA A 38 -4.94 -10.07 -11.69
CA ALA A 38 -4.78 -11.51 -11.63
C ALA A 38 -4.28 -12.06 -10.28
N MET A 39 -3.70 -11.19 -9.44
CA MET A 39 -3.13 -11.57 -8.13
C MET A 39 -4.09 -11.40 -6.95
N ILE A 40 -5.29 -10.89 -7.16
CA ILE A 40 -6.23 -10.54 -6.09
C ILE A 40 -7.48 -11.40 -6.08
N THR A 41 -8.09 -11.52 -4.91
CA THR A 41 -9.43 -12.11 -4.79
C THR A 41 -10.51 -11.17 -5.32
N PRO A 42 -11.71 -11.68 -5.71
CA PRO A 42 -12.84 -10.83 -6.09
C PRO A 42 -13.28 -9.83 -5.01
N SER A 43 -13.01 -10.14 -3.74
CA SER A 43 -13.34 -9.30 -2.58
C SER A 43 -12.17 -8.51 -2.04
N TRP A 44 -11.07 -8.41 -2.78
CA TRP A 44 -9.88 -7.68 -2.36
C TRP A 44 -10.19 -6.28 -1.86
N THR A 45 -9.54 -5.89 -0.76
CA THR A 45 -9.64 -4.56 -0.15
C THR A 45 -8.27 -4.04 0.27
N MET A 46 -8.15 -2.72 0.38
CA MET A 46 -6.95 -2.04 0.86
C MET A 46 -7.31 -0.98 1.89
N GLU A 47 -6.61 -1.01 3.04
CA GLU A 47 -6.66 0.04 4.04
C GLU A 47 -5.35 0.85 4.01
N GLY A 48 -5.42 2.14 4.34
CA GLY A 48 -4.25 3.03 4.36
C GLY A 48 -3.83 3.53 2.96
N GLY A 49 -4.65 3.30 1.95
CA GLY A 49 -4.56 3.89 0.63
C GLY A 49 -5.61 5.00 0.44
N PRO A 50 -5.97 5.31 -0.82
CA PRO A 50 -7.06 6.24 -1.10
C PRO A 50 -8.35 5.80 -0.41
N PRO A 51 -9.16 6.74 0.10
CA PRO A 51 -10.43 6.40 0.73
C PRO A 51 -11.42 5.83 -0.31
N ASP A 52 -12.35 5.02 0.19
CA ASP A 52 -13.49 4.52 -0.58
C ASP A 52 -13.14 3.70 -1.83
N LEU A 53 -12.01 2.97 -1.80
CA LEU A 53 -11.68 2.05 -2.89
C LEU A 53 -12.72 0.93 -2.98
N PRO A 54 -13.29 0.68 -4.17
CA PRO A 54 -14.14 -0.48 -4.39
C PRO A 54 -13.38 -1.80 -4.15
N ALA A 55 -14.09 -2.87 -3.87
CA ALA A 55 -13.50 -4.20 -3.75
C ALA A 55 -13.06 -4.76 -5.12
N GLY A 56 -12.08 -5.65 -5.10
CA GLY A 56 -11.67 -6.42 -6.26
C GLY A 56 -10.99 -5.61 -7.35
N GLN A 57 -11.13 -6.06 -8.58
CA GLN A 57 -10.46 -5.46 -9.75
C GLN A 57 -10.83 -4.00 -9.99
N GLU A 58 -12.05 -3.62 -9.68
CA GLU A 58 -12.47 -2.21 -9.76
C GLU A 58 -11.66 -1.35 -8.78
N GLY A 59 -11.35 -1.85 -7.59
CA GLY A 59 -10.47 -1.19 -6.62
C GLY A 59 -9.07 -0.95 -7.18
N ILE A 60 -8.49 -1.91 -7.86
CA ILE A 60 -7.20 -1.75 -8.54
C ILE A 60 -7.28 -0.66 -9.61
N ARG A 61 -8.32 -0.67 -10.43
CA ARG A 61 -8.52 0.33 -11.48
C ARG A 61 -8.65 1.74 -10.90
N VAL A 62 -9.44 1.91 -9.85
CA VAL A 62 -9.62 3.20 -9.16
C VAL A 62 -8.32 3.65 -8.48
N LEU A 63 -7.58 2.72 -7.84
CA LEU A 63 -6.28 3.01 -7.24
C LEU A 63 -5.32 3.61 -8.27
N PHE A 64 -5.19 2.99 -9.44
CA PHE A 64 -4.30 3.49 -10.48
C PHE A 64 -4.79 4.78 -11.14
N ALA A 65 -6.08 4.98 -11.29
CA ALA A 65 -6.65 6.26 -11.73
C ALA A 65 -6.34 7.39 -10.72
N HIS A 66 -6.34 7.07 -9.43
CA HIS A 66 -6.02 8.03 -8.36
C HIS A 66 -4.52 8.33 -8.28
N ILE A 67 -3.69 7.30 -8.40
CA ILE A 67 -2.23 7.44 -8.39
C ILE A 67 -1.74 8.19 -9.63
N GLY A 68 -2.36 8.03 -10.78
CA GLY A 68 -2.11 8.56 -12.12
C GLY A 68 -0.79 9.28 -12.36
N GLY A 69 -0.11 9.02 -13.46
CA GLY A 69 1.11 9.75 -13.84
C GLY A 69 2.29 9.65 -12.87
N VAL A 70 2.28 8.68 -11.95
CA VAL A 70 3.37 8.46 -10.98
C VAL A 70 4.43 7.57 -11.58
N GLU A 71 5.66 8.06 -11.64
CA GLU A 71 6.83 7.21 -11.76
C GLU A 71 7.23 6.76 -10.37
N GLN A 72 7.22 5.45 -10.11
CA GLN A 72 7.54 4.90 -8.80
C GLN A 72 8.30 3.58 -8.89
N ARG A 73 9.11 3.33 -7.87
CA ARG A 73 9.82 2.06 -7.71
C ARG A 73 9.85 1.68 -6.24
N TRP A 74 9.29 0.52 -5.94
CA TRP A 74 9.40 -0.10 -4.63
C TRP A 74 10.64 -0.98 -4.56
N THR A 75 11.50 -0.70 -3.61
CA THR A 75 12.62 -1.57 -3.24
C THR A 75 12.24 -2.33 -1.98
N ILE A 76 12.32 -3.66 -2.04
CA ILE A 76 11.95 -4.52 -0.92
C ILE A 76 13.10 -4.57 0.08
N ASP A 77 12.83 -4.20 1.33
CA ASP A 77 13.81 -4.22 2.41
C ASP A 77 13.72 -5.52 3.22
N ASP A 78 12.51 -5.92 3.61
CA ASP A 78 12.26 -7.16 4.36
C ASP A 78 10.95 -7.82 3.91
N VAL A 79 10.92 -9.16 3.97
CA VAL A 79 9.70 -9.96 3.77
C VAL A 79 9.59 -11.02 4.85
N ILE A 80 8.49 -10.99 5.60
CA ILE A 80 8.22 -11.92 6.69
C ILE A 80 6.85 -12.55 6.44
N ALA A 81 6.73 -13.86 6.56
CA ALA A 81 5.46 -14.57 6.41
C ALA A 81 5.21 -15.50 7.59
N GLU A 82 3.99 -15.44 8.09
CA GLU A 82 3.47 -16.35 9.12
C GLU A 82 1.96 -16.55 8.91
N GLY A 83 1.50 -17.77 9.02
CA GLY A 83 0.09 -18.08 8.78
C GLY A 83 -0.34 -17.70 7.36
N ASP A 84 -1.43 -16.97 7.25
CA ASP A 84 -1.98 -16.45 6.00
C ASP A 84 -1.49 -15.03 5.67
N LYS A 85 -0.54 -14.51 6.41
CA LYS A 85 -0.08 -13.13 6.27
C LYS A 85 1.37 -13.01 5.81
N VAL A 86 1.61 -12.02 4.99
CA VAL A 86 2.95 -11.58 4.60
C VAL A 86 3.11 -10.12 4.96
N VAL A 87 4.20 -9.80 5.65
CA VAL A 87 4.60 -8.42 5.93
C VAL A 87 5.77 -8.06 5.04
N VAL A 88 5.64 -7.00 4.27
CA VAL A 88 6.69 -6.46 3.41
C VAL A 88 7.03 -5.05 3.88
N ARG A 89 8.27 -4.83 4.27
CA ARG A 89 8.81 -3.49 4.47
C ARG A 89 9.55 -3.07 3.21
N ALA A 90 9.23 -1.90 2.69
CA ALA A 90 9.77 -1.44 1.42
C ALA A 90 10.01 0.07 1.43
N THR A 91 10.93 0.51 0.57
CA THR A 91 11.24 1.91 0.31
C THR A 91 10.76 2.29 -1.08
N ASN A 92 10.01 3.38 -1.18
CA ASN A 92 9.54 3.92 -2.45
C ASN A 92 10.40 5.12 -2.85
N HIS A 93 10.76 5.14 -4.14
CA HIS A 93 11.23 6.32 -4.83
C HIS A 93 10.14 6.71 -5.83
N CYS A 94 9.54 7.86 -5.66
CA CYS A 94 8.49 8.28 -6.57
C CYS A 94 8.55 9.76 -6.92
N GLU A 95 8.14 10.05 -8.13
CA GLU A 95 7.86 11.39 -8.61
C GLU A 95 6.40 11.43 -9.07
N GLN A 96 5.63 12.39 -8.58
CA GLN A 96 4.25 12.57 -8.97
C GLN A 96 3.86 14.04 -8.98
N ASP A 97 2.84 14.39 -9.74
CA ASP A 97 2.40 15.77 -9.94
C ASP A 97 1.91 16.43 -8.66
N SER A 98 1.24 15.68 -7.79
CA SER A 98 0.77 16.17 -6.49
C SER A 98 0.51 15.02 -5.51
N PHE A 99 0.60 15.33 -4.21
CA PHE A 99 0.26 14.41 -3.14
C PHE A 99 -0.53 15.17 -2.06
N PHE A 100 -1.74 14.72 -1.75
CA PHE A 100 -2.69 15.45 -0.89
C PHE A 100 -2.85 16.93 -1.26
N GLY A 101 -2.87 17.24 -2.56
CA GLY A 101 -2.98 18.61 -3.06
C GLY A 101 -1.69 19.43 -2.97
N VAL A 102 -0.61 18.88 -2.45
CA VAL A 102 0.71 19.52 -2.44
C VAL A 102 1.42 19.24 -3.76
N PRO A 103 1.84 20.28 -4.53
CA PRO A 103 2.52 20.08 -5.81
C PRO A 103 3.83 19.30 -5.67
N GLY A 104 4.08 18.38 -6.60
CA GLY A 104 5.29 17.54 -6.63
C GLY A 104 6.56 18.26 -7.03
N ARG A 105 6.45 19.26 -7.89
CA ARG A 105 7.56 20.14 -8.36
C ARG A 105 8.76 19.42 -8.98
N GLY A 106 8.56 18.22 -9.54
CA GLY A 106 9.66 17.41 -10.08
C GLY A 106 10.62 16.88 -9.03
N ILE A 107 10.21 16.83 -7.76
CA ILE A 107 11.02 16.32 -6.65
C ILE A 107 10.77 14.83 -6.49
N VAL A 108 11.84 14.03 -6.53
CA VAL A 108 11.78 12.62 -6.17
C VAL A 108 11.61 12.51 -4.65
N GLN A 109 10.50 11.91 -4.22
CA GLN A 109 10.24 11.63 -2.82
C GLN A 109 10.75 10.22 -2.48
N VAL A 110 11.37 10.07 -1.32
CA VAL A 110 11.81 8.78 -0.78
C VAL A 110 11.13 8.56 0.55
N PHE A 111 10.35 7.49 0.65
CA PHE A 111 9.64 7.16 1.88
C PHE A 111 9.51 5.66 2.06
N THR A 112 9.32 5.23 3.30
CA THR A 112 9.12 3.82 3.64
C THR A 112 7.65 3.50 3.82
N ALA A 113 7.30 2.24 3.57
CA ALA A 113 6.01 1.69 3.92
C ALA A 113 6.14 0.25 4.39
N THR A 114 5.18 -0.15 5.21
CA THR A 114 4.96 -1.54 5.58
C THR A 114 3.60 -1.97 5.07
N PHE A 115 3.59 -3.04 4.31
CA PHE A 115 2.37 -3.67 3.80
C PHE A 115 2.18 -4.99 4.55
N THR A 116 1.02 -5.17 5.16
CA THR A 116 0.58 -6.48 5.62
C THR A 116 -0.43 -6.99 4.61
N MET A 117 -0.17 -8.15 4.01
CA MET A 117 -1.03 -8.77 3.01
C MET A 117 -1.61 -10.06 3.57
N GLN A 118 -2.91 -10.23 3.48
CA GLN A 118 -3.57 -11.51 3.73
C GLN A 118 -3.70 -12.27 2.43
N ILE A 119 -3.23 -13.52 2.44
CA ILE A 119 -3.26 -14.39 1.27
C ILE A 119 -4.29 -15.49 1.48
N VAL A 120 -5.18 -15.65 0.53
CA VAL A 120 -6.21 -16.69 0.52
C VAL A 120 -6.15 -17.42 -0.82
N ASP A 121 -5.96 -18.73 -0.79
CA ASP A 121 -5.89 -19.58 -2.01
C ASP A 121 -4.88 -19.06 -3.05
N GLY A 122 -3.73 -18.56 -2.60
CA GLY A 122 -2.68 -18.05 -3.48
C GLY A 122 -2.98 -16.67 -4.10
N LEU A 123 -3.95 -15.94 -3.58
CA LEU A 123 -4.32 -14.60 -4.03
C LEU A 123 -4.30 -13.60 -2.85
N VAL A 124 -4.01 -12.36 -3.13
CA VAL A 124 -4.06 -11.27 -2.14
C VAL A 124 -5.51 -10.91 -1.88
N ALA A 125 -5.98 -11.13 -0.66
CA ALA A 125 -7.36 -10.84 -0.26
C ALA A 125 -7.51 -9.47 0.40
N ARG A 126 -6.50 -9.04 1.15
CA ARG A 126 -6.53 -7.77 1.88
C ARG A 126 -5.13 -7.20 2.05
N ILE A 127 -5.03 -5.89 2.02
CA ILE A 127 -3.79 -5.16 2.29
C ILE A 127 -4.05 -4.11 3.36
N TRP A 128 -3.17 -4.05 4.36
CA TRP A 128 -3.02 -2.92 5.27
C TRP A 128 -1.72 -2.21 4.94
N ARG A 129 -1.82 -0.95 4.54
CA ARG A 129 -0.68 -0.11 4.20
C ARG A 129 -0.43 0.89 5.32
N ASN A 130 0.77 0.89 5.86
CA ASN A 130 1.26 1.90 6.79
C ASN A 130 2.49 2.55 6.17
N ALA A 131 2.40 3.83 5.82
CA ALA A 131 3.46 4.52 5.12
C ALA A 131 3.84 5.83 5.80
N ALA A 132 5.07 6.26 5.60
CA ALA A 132 5.60 7.53 6.09
C ALA A 132 5.11 8.71 5.24
N ASP A 133 3.79 8.82 5.05
CA ASP A 133 3.17 9.83 4.19
C ASP A 133 3.39 11.26 4.69
N LEU A 134 3.51 11.45 6.00
CA LEU A 134 3.83 12.77 6.58
C LEU A 134 5.24 13.23 6.18
N GLN A 135 6.22 12.33 6.23
CA GLN A 135 7.58 12.66 5.77
C GLN A 135 7.59 12.99 4.29
N ARG A 136 6.80 12.29 3.49
CA ARG A 136 6.62 12.56 2.08
C ARG A 136 6.08 13.97 1.84
N LEU A 137 5.06 14.38 2.59
CA LEU A 137 4.54 15.74 2.55
C LEU A 137 5.59 16.79 2.92
N PHE A 138 6.40 16.54 3.94
CA PHE A 138 7.50 17.45 4.32
C PHE A 138 8.56 17.59 3.23
N GLN A 139 8.89 16.52 2.51
CA GLN A 139 9.79 16.58 1.37
C GLN A 139 9.25 17.50 0.26
N LEU A 140 7.94 17.59 0.12
CA LEU A 140 7.25 18.49 -0.81
C LEU A 140 7.09 19.93 -0.28
N GLY A 141 7.58 20.21 0.93
CA GLY A 141 7.53 21.54 1.56
C GLY A 141 6.26 21.82 2.35
N ALA A 142 5.42 20.81 2.60
CA ALA A 142 4.27 20.97 3.48
C ALA A 142 4.69 21.28 4.93
N ARG A 143 3.83 21.99 5.64
CA ARG A 143 4.03 22.34 7.05
C ARG A 143 2.76 22.04 7.84
N ILE A 144 2.93 21.58 9.06
CA ILE A 144 1.83 21.45 10.00
C ILE A 144 1.59 22.83 10.61
N LEU A 145 0.38 23.33 10.47
CA LEU A 145 -0.04 24.56 11.12
C LEU A 145 -0.92 24.21 12.33
N PRO A 146 -0.75 24.91 13.47
CA PRO A 146 -1.67 24.77 14.57
C PRO A 146 -3.07 25.24 14.15
N PRO A 147 -4.14 24.70 14.73
CA PRO A 147 -5.48 25.20 14.46
C PRO A 147 -5.54 26.72 14.72
N ALA A 148 -6.25 27.43 13.85
CA ALA A 148 -6.47 28.85 14.05
C ALA A 148 -7.14 29.06 15.41
N THR A 149 -6.48 29.80 16.32
CA THR A 149 -7.14 30.27 17.56
C THR A 149 -8.27 31.18 17.14
N MET A 150 -9.52 30.77 17.39
CA MET A 150 -10.64 31.70 17.31
C MET A 150 -10.32 32.86 18.27
N ARG A 151 -10.06 34.05 17.71
CA ARG A 151 -10.08 35.27 18.51
C ARG A 151 -11.52 35.39 19.04
N PRO A 152 -11.73 35.51 20.36
CA PRO A 152 -13.05 35.87 20.86
C PRO A 152 -13.41 37.19 20.17
N SER A 153 -14.58 37.22 19.53
CA SER A 153 -15.16 38.45 19.03
C SER A 153 -15.20 39.44 20.20
N MET A 154 -14.40 40.48 20.14
CA MET A 154 -14.50 41.59 21.09
C MET A 154 -15.89 42.21 20.94
N PRO A 155 -16.61 42.49 22.05
CA PRO A 155 -17.89 43.16 22.00
C PRO A 155 -17.81 44.56 21.41
#